data_4fe98e19a23016c72a4a79310aae1225
#
_entry.id   4fe98e19a23016c72a4a79310aae1225
#
_cell.length_a   1.000
_cell.length_b   1.000
_cell.length_c   1.000
_cell.angle_alpha   90.00
_cell.angle_beta   90.00
_cell.angle_gamma   90.00
#
_symmetry.space_group_name_H-M   'P 1'
#
loop_
_entity.id
_entity.type
_entity.pdbx_description
1 polymer ?
#
loop_
_entity_poly.entity_id
_entity_poly.type
_entity_poly.pdbx_seq_one_letter_code
_entity_poly.pdbx_strand_id
1 'polypeptide(L)'
;MIGLIAGSAVAATIFYLDFRIKNKVEREYREDACIRKGRGKILLQKFHNPGLMLGVGSGKKKLAAALSLFMTFAAFALFLVSFGKKGNRLLHFGLPLLLGGAFSNAYDRLKRGYVVDYVSFDIGSKRLKNIVFNVSDFFIMIGALITALGLSERD
;
A
#
# COMPACT_ATOMS: atom_id res chain seq x y z
N MET A 1 4.84 24.45 7.35
CA MET A 1 3.45 24.07 7.73
C MET A 1 2.60 23.64 6.54
N ILE A 2 2.45 24.43 5.49
CA ILE A 2 1.59 24.12 4.33
C ILE A 2 1.93 22.76 3.70
N GLY A 3 3.21 22.48 3.45
CA GLY A 3 3.65 21.21 2.87
C GLY A 3 3.31 19.97 3.73
N LEU A 4 3.45 20.09 5.05
CA LEU A 4 3.08 19.02 5.98
C LEU A 4 1.57 18.75 5.93
N ILE A 5 0.75 19.80 5.93
CA ILE A 5 -0.71 19.68 5.83
C ILE A 5 -1.09 19.03 4.50
N ALA A 6 -0.53 19.51 3.39
CA ALA A 6 -0.79 18.97 2.07
C ALA A 6 -0.39 17.49 1.96
N GLY A 7 0.81 17.13 2.44
CA GLY A 7 1.26 15.73 2.47
C GLY A 7 0.38 14.84 3.33
N SER A 8 -0.02 15.32 4.51
CA SER A 8 -0.96 14.56 5.37
C SER A 8 -2.33 14.37 4.70
N ALA A 9 -2.84 15.38 3.98
CA ALA A 9 -4.08 15.27 3.24
C ALA A 9 -3.99 14.24 2.10
N VAL A 10 -2.87 14.21 1.37
CA VAL A 10 -2.61 13.19 0.33
C VAL A 10 -2.62 11.79 0.94
N ALA A 11 -1.86 11.57 2.03
CA ALA A 11 -1.82 10.27 2.70
C ALA A 11 -3.20 9.83 3.21
N ALA A 12 -3.96 10.74 3.83
CA ALA A 12 -5.31 10.48 4.30
C ALA A 12 -6.28 10.15 3.15
N THR A 13 -6.14 10.82 2.01
CA THR A 13 -6.97 10.55 0.82
C THR A 13 -6.70 9.16 0.26
N ILE A 14 -5.43 8.77 0.12
CA ILE A 14 -5.03 7.43 -0.37
C ILE A 14 -5.58 6.35 0.59
N PHE A 15 -5.34 6.52 1.90
CA PHE A 15 -5.89 5.63 2.91
C PHE A 15 -7.40 5.46 2.76
N TYR A 16 -8.14 6.57 2.70
CA TYR A 16 -9.60 6.56 2.65
C TYR A 16 -10.12 5.89 1.38
N LEU A 17 -9.54 6.20 0.22
CA LEU A 17 -9.96 5.61 -1.06
C LEU A 17 -9.75 4.08 -1.05
N ASP A 18 -8.57 3.62 -0.67
CA ASP A 18 -8.28 2.19 -0.62
C ASP A 18 -9.16 1.47 0.43
N PHE A 19 -9.35 2.08 1.60
CA PHE A 19 -10.28 1.59 2.63
C PHE A 19 -11.71 1.43 2.09
N ARG A 20 -12.21 2.39 1.32
CA ARG A 20 -13.53 2.31 0.69
C ARG A 20 -13.62 1.18 -0.33
N ILE A 21 -12.58 1.02 -1.16
CA ILE A 21 -12.52 -0.07 -2.15
C ILE A 21 -12.48 -1.42 -1.44
N LYS A 22 -11.60 -1.60 -0.46
CA LYS A 22 -11.48 -2.85 0.32
C LYS A 22 -12.79 -3.22 1.01
N ASN A 23 -13.48 -2.27 1.63
CA ASN A 23 -14.78 -2.52 2.22
C ASN A 23 -15.84 -2.92 1.19
N LYS A 24 -15.80 -2.33 -0.01
CA LYS A 24 -16.69 -2.73 -1.10
C LYS A 24 -16.40 -4.15 -1.56
N VAL A 25 -15.13 -4.49 -1.77
CA VAL A 25 -14.69 -5.84 -2.15
C VAL A 25 -15.14 -6.87 -1.11
N GLU A 26 -14.95 -6.58 0.17
CA GLU A 26 -15.38 -7.47 1.26
C GLU A 26 -16.89 -7.76 1.25
N ARG A 27 -17.71 -6.75 0.97
CA ARG A 27 -19.17 -6.89 1.00
C ARG A 27 -19.76 -7.48 -0.26
N GLU A 28 -19.21 -7.15 -1.43
CA GLU A 28 -19.86 -7.41 -2.71
C GLU A 28 -19.23 -8.58 -3.48
N TYR A 29 -17.95 -8.91 -3.21
CA TYR A 29 -17.27 -9.96 -3.96
C TYR A 29 -17.32 -11.29 -3.21
N ARG A 30 -17.69 -12.36 -3.92
CA ARG A 30 -17.57 -13.72 -3.41
C ARG A 30 -16.11 -14.18 -3.51
N GLU A 31 -15.68 -15.07 -2.62
CA GLU A 31 -14.27 -15.54 -2.57
C GLU A 31 -13.89 -16.35 -3.83
N ASP A 32 -14.86 -16.98 -4.47
CA ASP A 32 -14.69 -17.79 -5.69
C ASP A 32 -14.87 -16.96 -6.98
N ALA A 33 -15.28 -15.69 -6.87
CA ALA A 33 -15.55 -14.85 -8.02
C ALA A 33 -14.29 -14.18 -8.58
N CYS A 34 -14.13 -14.25 -9.90
CA CYS A 34 -13.10 -13.53 -10.62
C CYS A 34 -13.74 -12.78 -11.80
N ILE A 35 -13.76 -11.45 -11.71
CA ILE A 35 -14.34 -10.58 -12.73
C ILE A 35 -13.22 -10.13 -13.66
N ARG A 36 -13.35 -10.41 -14.96
CA ARG A 36 -12.37 -10.01 -15.98
C ARG A 36 -12.71 -8.64 -16.53
N LYS A 37 -11.73 -7.74 -16.58
CA LYS A 37 -11.79 -6.39 -17.14
C LYS A 37 -10.64 -6.15 -18.14
N GLY A 38 -10.65 -5.01 -18.83
CA GLY A 38 -9.55 -4.60 -19.69
C GLY A 38 -9.17 -5.65 -20.74
N ARG A 39 -10.13 -6.16 -21.54
CA ARG A 39 -9.92 -7.24 -22.51
C ARG A 39 -9.38 -8.53 -21.86
N GLY A 40 -9.77 -8.81 -20.62
CA GLY A 40 -9.36 -9.98 -19.86
C GLY A 40 -8.00 -9.90 -19.16
N LYS A 41 -7.28 -8.78 -19.30
CA LYS A 41 -5.94 -8.61 -18.72
C LYS A 41 -5.94 -8.22 -17.25
N ILE A 42 -7.04 -7.67 -16.74
CA ILE A 42 -7.20 -7.27 -15.34
C ILE A 42 -8.23 -8.21 -14.71
N LEU A 43 -7.86 -8.81 -13.60
CA LEU A 43 -8.72 -9.69 -12.83
C LEU A 43 -9.06 -9.01 -11.52
N LEU A 44 -10.35 -8.88 -11.22
CA LEU A 44 -10.86 -8.41 -9.93
C LEU A 44 -11.38 -9.59 -9.15
N GLN A 45 -10.86 -9.78 -7.95
CA GLN A 45 -11.18 -10.91 -7.08
C GLN A 45 -11.07 -10.49 -5.62
N LYS A 46 -11.58 -11.29 -4.70
CA LYS A 46 -11.36 -11.09 -3.27
C LYS A 46 -10.29 -12.07 -2.80
N PHE A 47 -9.21 -11.52 -2.23
CA PHE A 47 -8.13 -12.33 -1.68
C PHE A 47 -7.72 -11.79 -0.31
N HIS A 48 -7.69 -12.67 0.68
CA HIS A 48 -7.25 -12.36 2.04
C HIS A 48 -5.77 -12.70 2.19
N ASN A 49 -4.91 -11.68 2.23
CA ASN A 49 -3.47 -11.84 2.34
C ASN A 49 -3.02 -11.78 3.81
N PRO A 50 -2.70 -12.93 4.45
CA PRO A 50 -2.25 -12.96 5.84
C PRO A 50 -0.78 -12.59 6.04
N GLY A 51 -0.01 -12.50 4.94
CA GLY A 51 1.42 -12.23 4.92
C GLY A 51 1.77 -10.78 4.62
N LEU A 52 3.04 -10.59 4.30
CA LEU A 52 3.56 -9.36 3.69
C LEU A 52 3.31 -9.39 2.17
N MET A 53 3.82 -8.37 1.48
CA MET A 53 3.78 -8.30 0.02
C MET A 53 4.30 -9.63 -0.60
N LEU A 54 3.65 -10.09 -1.67
CA LEU A 54 3.94 -11.37 -2.33
C LEU A 54 3.72 -12.63 -1.47
N GLY A 55 2.92 -12.52 -0.39
CA GLY A 55 2.60 -13.67 0.48
C GLY A 55 3.75 -14.10 1.41
N VAL A 56 4.85 -13.34 1.47
CA VAL A 56 5.96 -13.64 2.38
C VAL A 56 5.46 -13.64 3.82
N GLY A 57 5.79 -14.70 4.57
CA GLY A 57 5.40 -14.83 5.97
C GLY A 57 3.91 -15.15 6.21
N SER A 58 3.20 -15.72 5.24
CA SER A 58 1.76 -16.05 5.35
C SER A 58 1.42 -16.92 6.56
N GLY A 59 2.33 -17.76 7.04
CA GLY A 59 2.17 -18.53 8.29
C GLY A 59 2.39 -17.75 9.58
N LYS A 60 2.88 -16.50 9.53
CA LYS A 60 3.29 -15.70 10.68
C LYS A 60 2.54 -14.37 10.74
N LYS A 61 1.21 -14.40 10.78
CA LYS A 61 0.33 -13.21 10.75
C LYS A 61 0.74 -12.10 11.72
N LYS A 62 1.07 -12.46 12.98
CA LYS A 62 1.50 -11.49 14.01
C LYS A 62 2.82 -10.80 13.63
N LEU A 63 3.78 -11.55 13.07
CA LEU A 63 5.04 -10.98 12.60
C LEU A 63 4.82 -10.04 11.41
N ALA A 64 3.99 -10.44 10.44
CA ALA A 64 3.63 -9.60 9.31
C ALA A 64 2.97 -8.28 9.75
N ALA A 65 2.07 -8.35 10.73
CA ALA A 65 1.44 -7.16 11.31
C ALA A 65 2.46 -6.27 12.03
N ALA A 66 3.32 -6.85 12.87
CA ALA A 66 4.36 -6.12 13.61
C ALA A 66 5.34 -5.42 12.67
N LEU A 67 5.84 -6.12 11.64
CA LEU A 67 6.74 -5.54 10.64
C LEU A 67 6.06 -4.43 9.82
N SER A 68 4.81 -4.64 9.43
CA SER A 68 4.03 -3.62 8.71
C SER A 68 3.86 -2.35 9.54
N LEU A 69 3.52 -2.48 10.82
CA LEU A 69 3.42 -1.36 11.75
C LEU A 69 4.75 -0.65 11.95
N PHE A 70 5.82 -1.42 12.21
CA PHE A 70 7.16 -0.86 12.39
C PHE A 70 7.58 -0.03 11.17
N MET A 71 7.43 -0.58 9.96
CA MET A 71 7.77 0.13 8.72
C MET A 71 6.90 1.37 8.50
N THR A 72 5.61 1.29 8.85
CA THR A 72 4.69 2.45 8.77
C THR A 72 5.12 3.56 9.73
N PHE A 73 5.47 3.22 10.98
CA PHE A 73 5.95 4.20 11.95
C PHE A 73 7.31 4.79 11.57
N ALA A 74 8.24 3.98 11.05
CA ALA A 74 9.53 4.46 10.56
C ALA A 74 9.35 5.46 9.41
N ALA A 75 8.49 5.15 8.45
CA ALA A 75 8.15 6.06 7.35
C ALA A 75 7.45 7.34 7.85
N PHE A 76 6.59 7.25 8.86
CA PHE A 76 5.94 8.40 9.48
C PHE A 76 6.95 9.31 10.21
N ALA A 77 7.88 8.73 10.95
CA ALA A 77 8.96 9.49 11.58
C ALA A 77 9.82 10.22 10.54
N LEU A 78 10.20 9.53 9.45
CA LEU A 78 10.93 10.14 8.34
C LEU A 78 10.13 11.27 7.68
N PHE A 79 8.83 11.10 7.50
CA PHE A 79 7.94 12.13 6.99
C PHE A 79 7.97 13.39 7.84
N LEU A 80 7.84 13.26 9.15
CA LEU A 80 7.89 14.42 10.07
C LEU A 80 9.26 15.12 10.03
N VAL A 81 10.35 14.33 10.06
CA VAL A 81 11.72 14.88 10.03
C VAL A 81 12.03 15.57 8.69
N SER A 82 11.45 15.09 7.57
CA SER A 82 11.68 15.65 6.24
C SER A 82 11.25 17.13 6.14
N PHE A 83 10.25 17.56 6.91
CA PHE A 83 9.79 18.96 6.93
C PHE A 83 10.57 19.87 7.86
N GLY A 84 11.40 19.31 8.75
CA GLY A 84 12.29 20.09 9.63
C GLY A 84 13.59 20.59 8.95
N LYS A 85 13.91 20.06 7.77
CA LYS A 85 15.11 20.43 7.01
C LYS A 85 14.72 21.07 5.68
N LYS A 86 15.53 22.03 5.16
CA LYS A 86 15.26 22.68 3.87
C LYS A 86 15.10 21.62 2.76
N GLY A 87 13.94 21.56 2.26
CA GLY A 87 13.23 21.05 1.13
C GLY A 87 13.92 20.05 0.19
N ASN A 88 13.82 18.74 0.49
CA ASN A 88 13.90 17.75 -0.56
C ASN A 88 12.47 17.49 -1.10
N ARG A 89 12.18 18.01 -2.31
CA ARG A 89 10.87 17.89 -2.95
C ARG A 89 10.45 16.44 -3.16
N LEU A 90 11.40 15.56 -3.48
CA LEU A 90 11.11 14.13 -3.69
C LEU A 90 10.63 13.47 -2.41
N LEU A 91 11.23 13.78 -1.25
CA LEU A 91 10.77 13.26 0.04
C LEU A 91 9.36 13.75 0.38
N HIS A 92 9.08 15.04 0.12
CA HIS A 92 7.77 15.61 0.36
C HIS A 92 6.66 15.03 -0.55
N PHE A 93 7.04 14.46 -1.70
CA PHE A 93 6.14 13.77 -2.61
C PHE A 93 6.04 12.27 -2.31
N GLY A 94 7.18 11.59 -2.15
CA GLY A 94 7.25 10.14 -2.00
C GLY A 94 6.67 9.65 -0.67
N LEU A 95 7.00 10.32 0.43
CA LEU A 95 6.57 9.90 1.77
C LEU A 95 5.05 9.92 1.97
N PRO A 96 4.28 10.93 1.54
CA PRO A 96 2.83 10.89 1.60
C PRO A 96 2.20 9.71 0.85
N LEU A 97 2.71 9.38 -0.33
CA LEU A 97 2.23 8.24 -1.13
C LEU A 97 2.49 6.92 -0.38
N LEU A 98 3.73 6.74 0.07
CA LEU A 98 4.14 5.59 0.87
C LEU A 98 3.26 5.44 2.12
N LEU A 99 3.07 6.53 2.88
CA LEU A 99 2.33 6.52 4.13
C LEU A 99 0.86 6.18 3.94
N GLY A 100 0.20 6.78 2.95
CA GLY A 100 -1.22 6.52 2.69
C GLY A 100 -1.49 5.04 2.44
N GLY A 101 -0.65 4.40 1.61
CA GLY A 101 -0.73 2.96 1.36
C GLY A 101 -0.34 2.12 2.58
N ALA A 102 0.74 2.48 3.27
CA ALA A 102 1.23 1.76 4.44
C ALA A 102 0.20 1.77 5.58
N PHE A 103 -0.43 2.91 5.86
CA PHE A 103 -1.49 3.01 6.85
C PHE A 103 -2.71 2.15 6.50
N SER A 104 -3.13 2.10 5.22
CA SER A 104 -4.24 1.25 4.81
C SER A 104 -3.95 -0.23 5.04
N ASN A 105 -2.77 -0.71 4.63
CA ASN A 105 -2.39 -2.09 4.82
C ASN A 105 -2.13 -2.44 6.31
N ALA A 106 -1.61 -1.50 7.10
CA ALA A 106 -1.45 -1.67 8.55
C ALA A 106 -2.80 -1.74 9.27
N TYR A 107 -3.75 -0.87 8.90
CA TYR A 107 -5.11 -0.88 9.43
C TYR A 107 -5.80 -2.23 9.20
N ASP A 108 -5.73 -2.77 7.99
CA ASP A 108 -6.30 -4.07 7.65
C ASP A 108 -5.73 -5.17 8.54
N ARG A 109 -4.40 -5.22 8.72
CA ARG A 109 -3.75 -6.21 9.58
C ARG A 109 -4.18 -6.11 11.04
N LEU A 110 -4.35 -4.90 11.55
CA LEU A 110 -4.80 -4.68 12.93
C LEU A 110 -6.27 -5.05 13.13
N LYS A 111 -7.14 -4.70 12.18
CA LYS A 111 -8.58 -4.87 12.32
C LYS A 111 -9.09 -6.22 11.83
N ARG A 112 -8.52 -6.74 10.72
CA ARG A 112 -9.00 -7.96 10.05
C ARG A 112 -8.05 -9.14 10.26
N GLY A 113 -6.78 -8.90 10.62
CA GLY A 113 -5.74 -9.93 10.68
C GLY A 113 -5.17 -10.35 9.32
N TYR A 114 -5.58 -9.67 8.24
CA TYR A 114 -5.12 -9.86 6.86
C TYR A 114 -5.28 -8.56 6.08
N VAL A 115 -4.65 -8.47 4.91
CA VAL A 115 -4.89 -7.38 3.96
C VAL A 115 -5.85 -7.86 2.89
N VAL A 116 -6.78 -7.00 2.49
CA VAL A 116 -7.69 -7.25 1.38
C VAL A 116 -7.01 -6.86 0.08
N ASP A 117 -6.65 -7.86 -0.74
CA ASP A 117 -6.10 -7.68 -2.07
C ASP A 117 -7.18 -8.02 -3.11
N TYR A 118 -7.20 -7.30 -4.26
CA TYR A 118 -8.34 -7.44 -5.17
C TYR A 118 -8.03 -7.27 -6.65
N VAL A 119 -6.80 -6.92 -7.04
CA VAL A 119 -6.39 -6.75 -8.44
C VAL A 119 -5.25 -7.68 -8.77
N SER A 120 -5.40 -8.50 -9.80
CA SER A 120 -4.28 -9.22 -10.41
C SER A 120 -4.26 -9.03 -11.91
N PHE A 121 -3.13 -9.37 -12.55
CA PHE A 121 -2.91 -9.11 -13.97
C PHE A 121 -2.67 -10.41 -14.73
N ASP A 122 -3.52 -10.68 -15.72
CA ASP A 122 -3.36 -11.82 -16.64
C ASP A 122 -2.50 -11.40 -17.85
N ILE A 123 -1.24 -11.01 -17.55
CA ILE A 123 -0.26 -10.58 -18.54
C ILE A 123 1.07 -11.33 -18.32
N GLY A 124 1.60 -11.90 -19.39
CA GLY A 124 2.93 -12.52 -19.40
C GLY A 124 3.00 -13.83 -18.62
N SER A 125 3.58 -13.84 -17.43
CA SER A 125 3.87 -15.08 -16.71
C SER A 125 2.76 -15.52 -15.75
N LYS A 126 2.62 -16.84 -15.55
CA LYS A 126 1.72 -17.43 -14.55
C LYS A 126 1.99 -16.92 -13.12
N ARG A 127 3.24 -16.51 -12.82
CA ARG A 127 3.60 -15.96 -11.51
C ARG A 127 2.93 -14.62 -11.24
N LEU A 128 2.89 -13.71 -12.22
CA LEU A 128 2.23 -12.40 -12.08
C LEU A 128 0.72 -12.54 -11.91
N LYS A 129 0.10 -13.50 -12.58
CA LYS A 129 -1.33 -13.76 -12.44
C LYS A 129 -1.72 -14.21 -11.03
N ASN A 130 -0.83 -14.90 -10.33
CA ASN A 130 -1.07 -15.41 -8.97
C ASN A 130 -0.80 -14.36 -7.88
N ILE A 131 -0.25 -13.19 -8.24
CA ILE A 131 -0.06 -12.10 -7.30
C ILE A 131 -1.27 -11.20 -7.35
N VAL A 132 -1.92 -11.04 -6.20
CA VAL A 132 -3.05 -10.12 -6.06
C VAL A 132 -2.57 -8.89 -5.30
N PHE A 133 -2.90 -7.72 -5.81
CA PHE A 133 -2.53 -6.41 -5.28
C PHE A 133 -3.77 -5.66 -4.81
N ASN A 134 -3.55 -4.61 -4.05
CA ASN A 134 -4.50 -3.55 -3.80
C ASN A 134 -3.93 -2.19 -4.26
N VAL A 135 -4.74 -1.15 -4.26
CA VAL A 135 -4.29 0.18 -4.69
C VAL A 135 -3.19 0.72 -3.77
N SER A 136 -3.24 0.42 -2.47
CA SER A 136 -2.19 0.83 -1.53
C SER A 136 -0.81 0.27 -1.87
N ASP A 137 -0.72 -0.95 -2.42
CA ASP A 137 0.57 -1.55 -2.81
C ASP A 137 1.26 -0.72 -3.90
N PHE A 138 0.50 -0.19 -4.88
CA PHE A 138 1.06 0.67 -5.91
C PHE A 138 1.57 1.99 -5.33
N PHE A 139 0.81 2.59 -4.40
CA PHE A 139 1.25 3.82 -3.73
C PHE A 139 2.48 3.58 -2.85
N ILE A 140 2.57 2.45 -2.17
CA ILE A 140 3.77 2.06 -1.41
C ILE A 140 4.97 1.93 -2.35
N MET A 141 4.83 1.21 -3.48
CA MET A 141 5.94 0.99 -4.42
C MET A 141 6.42 2.31 -5.04
N ILE A 142 5.51 3.13 -5.55
CA ILE A 142 5.84 4.42 -6.18
C ILE A 142 6.41 5.37 -5.12
N GLY A 143 5.78 5.47 -3.96
CA GLY A 143 6.22 6.31 -2.86
C GLY A 143 7.60 5.92 -2.33
N ALA A 144 7.87 4.62 -2.19
CA ALA A 144 9.18 4.10 -1.77
C ALA A 144 10.27 4.43 -2.80
N LEU A 145 9.98 4.25 -4.10
CA LEU A 145 10.93 4.59 -5.17
C LEU A 145 11.29 6.08 -5.15
N ILE A 146 10.27 6.96 -5.11
CA ILE A 146 10.49 8.42 -5.07
C ILE A 146 11.24 8.81 -3.79
N THR A 147 10.92 8.21 -2.66
CA THR A 147 11.60 8.46 -1.38
C THR A 147 13.07 8.03 -1.45
N ALA A 148 13.36 6.86 -2.02
CA ALA A 148 14.72 6.37 -2.19
C ALA A 148 15.57 7.30 -3.08
N LEU A 149 15.00 7.77 -4.21
CA LEU A 149 15.65 8.77 -5.06
C LEU A 149 15.92 10.07 -4.29
N GLY A 150 14.95 10.53 -3.50
CA GLY A 150 15.13 11.73 -2.69
C GLY A 150 16.15 11.61 -1.56
N LEU A 151 16.41 10.42 -1.06
CA LEU A 151 17.48 10.16 -0.09
C LEU A 151 18.85 10.13 -0.77
N SER A 152 18.94 9.60 -1.99
CA SER A 152 20.17 9.51 -2.77
C SER A 152 20.67 10.88 -3.26
N GLU A 153 19.81 11.87 -3.46
CA GLU A 153 20.20 13.24 -3.85
C GLU A 153 20.83 14.06 -2.70
N ARG A 154 20.99 13.48 -1.51
CA ARG A 154 21.54 14.18 -0.33
C ARG A 154 23.04 13.98 -0.13
N ASP A 155 23.64 13.05 -0.89
CA ASP A 155 25.06 12.77 -0.90
C ASP A 155 25.75 13.53 -2.04
#